data_64c91a266f841912c3e77af68ded0eff
#
_entry.id   64c91a266f841912c3e77af68ded0eff
#
_cell.length_a   1.000
_cell.length_b   1.000
_cell.length_c   1.000
_cell.angle_alpha   90.00
_cell.angle_beta   90.00
_cell.angle_gamma   90.00
#
_symmetry.space_group_name_H-M   'P 1'
#
loop_
_entity.id
_entity.type
_entity.pdbx_description
1 polymer ?
#
loop_
_entity_poly.entity_id
_entity_poly.type
_entity_poly.pdbx_seq_one_letter_code
_entity_poly.pdbx_strand_id
1 'polypeptide(L)'
;MKINIYSDPQLYDAAHVWKTNDIEFITNCAIECGGPILEMASGTGRLAEPLVKRGLDYTGVELSAPFVEHTEKKLEKIQEKHVVIQGDMKNIDLKKKYNFIFIGFNSICHLLTNSDLLKFFKCVYKHLMDGGLFLIDTFVPNPIFLYRPKKKTFVMDFFLPNGEPCIVNEINKYDSKTQINHIKWYFESSTIDEFLFDMHMIYPDTMDRLLNESGFMINEKYGDYDKSPFSSESHLQIYLCTK
;
A
#
# COMPACT_ATOMS: atom_id res chain seq x y z
N MET A 1 -18.47 12.00 14.90
CA MET A 1 -18.96 11.48 13.59
C MET A 1 -18.08 10.32 13.16
N LYS A 2 -18.65 9.17 12.76
CA LYS A 2 -17.84 8.08 12.20
C LYS A 2 -17.31 8.51 10.85
N ILE A 3 -16.01 8.56 10.70
CA ILE A 3 -15.35 8.90 9.44
C ILE A 3 -14.76 7.65 8.82
N ASN A 4 -14.75 7.61 7.50
CA ASN A 4 -13.94 6.66 6.75
C ASN A 4 -12.75 7.43 6.17
N ILE A 5 -11.56 7.23 6.73
CA ILE A 5 -10.34 7.90 6.28
C ILE A 5 -10.06 7.66 4.78
N TYR A 6 -10.52 6.54 4.23
CA TYR A 6 -10.40 6.23 2.80
C TYR A 6 -11.42 6.95 1.91
N SER A 7 -12.29 7.80 2.47
CA SER A 7 -13.19 8.68 1.72
C SER A 7 -12.84 10.16 1.88
N ASP A 8 -11.81 10.48 2.66
CA ASP A 8 -11.32 11.84 2.87
C ASP A 8 -9.82 11.93 2.52
N PRO A 9 -9.49 12.30 1.27
CA PRO A 9 -8.10 12.32 0.81
C PRO A 9 -7.24 13.36 1.53
N GLN A 10 -7.82 14.48 1.97
CA GLN A 10 -7.06 15.52 2.67
C GLN A 10 -6.69 15.07 4.08
N LEU A 11 -7.62 14.42 4.78
CA LEU A 11 -7.34 13.80 6.08
C LEU A 11 -6.32 12.67 5.95
N TYR A 12 -6.44 11.84 4.92
CA TYR A 12 -5.49 10.75 4.65
C TYR A 12 -4.08 11.28 4.41
N ASP A 13 -3.93 12.29 3.54
CA ASP A 13 -2.63 12.91 3.25
C ASP A 13 -2.04 13.56 4.50
N ALA A 14 -2.84 14.26 5.31
CA ALA A 14 -2.39 14.86 6.56
C ALA A 14 -1.88 13.83 7.58
N ALA A 15 -2.60 12.73 7.75
CA ALA A 15 -2.21 11.64 8.66
C ALA A 15 -0.96 10.88 8.19
N HIS A 16 -0.63 10.89 6.90
CA HIS A 16 0.46 10.11 6.32
C HIS A 16 1.58 10.95 5.69
N VAL A 17 1.63 12.26 5.97
CA VAL A 17 2.66 13.19 5.44
C VAL A 17 4.09 12.76 5.77
N TRP A 18 4.28 12.05 6.88
CA TRP A 18 5.57 11.54 7.34
C TRP A 18 6.13 10.38 6.50
N LYS A 19 5.28 9.70 5.72
CA LYS A 19 5.69 8.53 4.94
C LYS A 19 6.38 8.95 3.64
N THR A 20 7.70 9.05 3.68
CA THR A 20 8.53 9.51 2.54
C THR A 20 9.71 8.59 2.25
N ASN A 21 10.08 7.69 3.17
CA ASN A 21 11.29 6.88 3.12
C ASN A 21 11.28 5.79 2.04
N ASP A 22 10.12 5.46 1.46
CA ASP A 22 9.95 4.50 0.36
C ASP A 22 10.00 5.15 -1.03
N ILE A 23 9.83 6.48 -1.12
CA ILE A 23 9.67 7.19 -2.40
C ILE A 23 10.92 7.01 -3.30
N GLU A 24 12.11 7.21 -2.73
CA GLU A 24 13.36 7.10 -3.49
C GLU A 24 13.58 5.66 -3.98
N PHE A 25 13.39 4.68 -3.09
CA PHE A 25 13.57 3.27 -3.41
C PHE A 25 12.64 2.83 -4.56
N ILE A 26 11.33 3.09 -4.44
CA ILE A 26 10.33 2.71 -5.47
C ILE A 26 10.58 3.47 -6.77
N THR A 27 10.95 4.75 -6.68
CA THR A 27 11.26 5.56 -7.87
C THR A 27 12.48 5.03 -8.63
N ASN A 28 13.53 4.63 -7.92
CA ASN A 28 14.73 4.06 -8.53
C ASN A 28 14.40 2.72 -9.22
N CYS A 29 13.63 1.83 -8.57
CA CYS A 29 13.15 0.59 -9.21
C CYS A 29 12.35 0.90 -10.49
N ALA A 30 11.48 1.89 -10.44
CA ALA A 30 10.67 2.30 -11.59
C ALA A 30 11.51 2.84 -12.75
N ILE A 31 12.56 3.62 -12.47
CA ILE A 31 13.50 4.15 -13.46
C ILE A 31 14.32 3.00 -14.08
N GLU A 32 14.84 2.09 -13.26
CA GLU A 32 15.64 0.95 -13.71
C GLU A 32 14.81 0.01 -14.62
N CYS A 33 13.54 -0.22 -14.30
CA CYS A 33 12.65 -1.05 -15.14
C CYS A 33 12.20 -0.32 -16.41
N GLY A 34 12.11 1.01 -16.37
CA GLY A 34 11.44 1.79 -17.40
C GLY A 34 9.92 1.60 -17.40
N GLY A 35 9.23 2.42 -18.18
CA GLY A 35 7.75 2.32 -18.30
C GLY A 35 7.31 1.26 -19.31
N PRO A 36 6.00 0.94 -19.34
CA PRO A 36 4.93 1.50 -18.50
C PRO A 36 4.90 0.94 -17.09
N ILE A 37 4.39 1.76 -16.15
CA ILE A 37 4.31 1.46 -14.73
C ILE A 37 2.86 1.34 -14.28
N LEU A 38 2.59 0.38 -13.39
CA LEU A 38 1.29 0.21 -12.74
C LEU A 38 1.44 0.21 -11.22
N GLU A 39 0.77 1.14 -10.56
CA GLU A 39 0.59 1.14 -9.11
C GLU A 39 -0.77 0.55 -8.75
N MET A 40 -0.76 -0.49 -7.92
CA MET A 40 -1.97 -1.09 -7.35
C MET A 40 -2.27 -0.46 -6.00
N ALA A 41 -3.54 -0.06 -5.77
CA ALA A 41 -3.97 0.73 -4.63
C ALA A 41 -3.20 2.07 -4.52
N SER A 42 -3.27 2.88 -5.57
CA SER A 42 -2.48 4.12 -5.71
C SER A 42 -2.83 5.23 -4.71
N GLY A 43 -3.91 5.06 -3.96
CA GLY A 43 -4.30 5.97 -2.90
C GLY A 43 -4.52 7.40 -3.40
N THR A 44 -3.97 8.36 -2.66
CA THR A 44 -4.03 9.79 -2.96
C THR A 44 -2.89 10.29 -3.88
N GLY A 45 -2.17 9.36 -4.53
CA GLY A 45 -1.12 9.69 -5.50
C GLY A 45 0.20 10.13 -4.89
N ARG A 46 0.53 9.69 -3.67
CA ARG A 46 1.80 10.03 -2.99
C ARG A 46 3.02 9.55 -3.78
N LEU A 47 2.96 8.35 -4.35
CA LEU A 47 4.00 7.79 -5.22
C LEU A 47 3.80 8.17 -6.70
N ALA A 48 2.55 8.39 -7.14
CA ALA A 48 2.23 8.80 -8.50
C ALA A 48 2.94 10.10 -8.90
N GLU A 49 2.85 11.13 -8.06
CA GLU A 49 3.41 12.46 -8.35
C GLU A 49 4.93 12.43 -8.63
N PRO A 50 5.79 11.83 -7.80
CA PRO A 50 7.23 11.75 -8.08
C PRO A 50 7.58 10.91 -9.32
N LEU A 51 6.78 9.88 -9.64
CA LEU A 51 6.98 9.05 -10.83
C LEU A 51 6.61 9.79 -12.11
N VAL A 52 5.44 10.44 -12.13
CA VAL A 52 4.96 11.22 -13.29
C VAL A 52 5.87 12.41 -13.54
N LYS A 53 6.33 13.14 -12.53
CA LYS A 53 7.29 14.24 -12.67
C LYS A 53 8.63 13.82 -13.31
N ARG A 54 8.96 12.54 -13.32
CA ARG A 54 10.15 11.99 -13.99
C ARG A 54 9.88 11.50 -15.42
N GLY A 55 8.70 11.77 -15.95
CA GLY A 55 8.31 11.41 -17.32
C GLY A 55 7.97 9.92 -17.50
N LEU A 56 7.68 9.19 -16.43
CA LEU A 56 7.34 7.78 -16.50
C LEU A 56 5.87 7.60 -16.93
N ASP A 57 5.59 6.66 -17.85
CA ASP A 57 4.23 6.29 -18.30
C ASP A 57 3.52 5.56 -17.15
N TYR A 58 2.75 6.31 -16.36
CA TYR A 58 2.15 5.87 -15.12
C TYR A 58 0.67 5.52 -15.26
N THR A 59 0.28 4.40 -14.63
CA THR A 59 -1.12 4.02 -14.41
C THR A 59 -1.31 3.70 -12.94
N GLY A 60 -2.31 4.31 -12.30
CA GLY A 60 -2.75 3.99 -10.95
C GLY A 60 -4.10 3.29 -10.95
N VAL A 61 -4.27 2.28 -10.10
CA VAL A 61 -5.56 1.63 -9.81
C VAL A 61 -5.90 1.87 -8.36
N GLU A 62 -7.07 2.47 -8.09
CA GLU A 62 -7.54 2.81 -6.75
C GLU A 62 -9.03 2.47 -6.61
N LEU A 63 -9.42 1.92 -5.45
CA LEU A 63 -10.80 1.53 -5.17
C LEU A 63 -11.68 2.72 -4.80
N SER A 64 -11.13 3.68 -4.05
CA SER A 64 -11.83 4.86 -3.54
C SER A 64 -12.00 5.92 -4.62
N ALA A 65 -13.23 6.19 -5.05
CA ALA A 65 -13.52 7.26 -6.01
C ALA A 65 -13.03 8.64 -5.55
N PRO A 66 -13.20 9.07 -4.28
CA PRO A 66 -12.60 10.31 -3.79
C PRO A 66 -11.08 10.38 -3.91
N PHE A 67 -10.38 9.25 -3.73
CA PHE A 67 -8.92 9.21 -3.89
C PHE A 67 -8.51 9.30 -5.35
N VAL A 68 -9.23 8.64 -6.26
CA VAL A 68 -9.03 8.78 -7.71
C VAL A 68 -9.16 10.23 -8.13
N GLU A 69 -10.28 10.89 -7.79
CA GLU A 69 -10.51 12.30 -8.12
C GLU A 69 -9.44 13.23 -7.56
N HIS A 70 -9.01 12.98 -6.33
CA HIS A 70 -7.95 13.77 -5.68
C HIS A 70 -6.60 13.59 -6.41
N THR A 71 -6.25 12.36 -6.76
CA THR A 71 -5.01 12.06 -7.49
C THR A 71 -5.01 12.66 -8.89
N GLU A 72 -6.11 12.54 -9.64
CA GLU A 72 -6.24 13.18 -10.94
C GLU A 72 -6.02 14.69 -10.86
N LYS A 73 -6.69 15.39 -9.93
CA LYS A 73 -6.48 16.82 -9.69
C LYS A 73 -5.04 17.18 -9.31
N LYS A 74 -4.37 16.33 -8.54
CA LYS A 74 -2.96 16.52 -8.18
C LYS A 74 -2.06 16.42 -9.40
N LEU A 75 -2.35 15.51 -10.32
CA LEU A 75 -1.55 15.24 -11.52
C LEU A 75 -1.90 16.13 -12.72
N GLU A 76 -3.10 16.75 -12.77
CA GLU A 76 -3.53 17.63 -13.88
C GLU A 76 -2.52 18.71 -14.31
N LYS A 77 -1.70 19.17 -13.34
CA LYS A 77 -0.67 20.19 -13.58
C LYS A 77 0.62 19.66 -14.21
N ILE A 78 0.73 18.34 -14.35
CA ILE A 78 1.89 17.67 -14.89
C ILE A 78 1.54 17.21 -16.31
N GLN A 79 2.28 17.72 -17.30
CA GLN A 79 2.02 17.47 -18.75
C GLN A 79 2.54 16.08 -19.21
N GLU A 80 2.76 15.16 -18.30
CA GLU A 80 3.29 13.84 -18.60
C GLU A 80 2.16 12.80 -18.65
N LYS A 81 2.43 11.69 -19.32
CA LYS A 81 1.44 10.63 -19.53
C LYS A 81 1.11 9.90 -18.24
N HIS A 82 -0.11 10.07 -17.78
CA HIS A 82 -0.63 9.37 -16.61
C HIS A 82 -2.11 9.04 -16.76
N VAL A 83 -2.57 8.01 -16.05
CA VAL A 83 -3.98 7.62 -15.94
C VAL A 83 -4.22 7.09 -14.53
N VAL A 84 -5.32 7.49 -13.90
CA VAL A 84 -5.79 6.91 -12.65
C VAL A 84 -7.16 6.28 -12.90
N ILE A 85 -7.34 5.04 -12.50
CA ILE A 85 -8.52 4.23 -12.81
C ILE A 85 -9.17 3.77 -11.52
N GLN A 86 -10.46 4.03 -11.35
CA GLN A 86 -11.20 3.42 -10.28
C GLN A 86 -11.40 1.94 -10.54
N GLY A 87 -10.91 1.07 -9.62
CA GLY A 87 -11.02 -0.37 -9.80
C GLY A 87 -10.57 -1.17 -8.59
N ASP A 88 -11.01 -2.42 -8.53
CA ASP A 88 -10.55 -3.39 -7.54
C ASP A 88 -9.29 -4.09 -8.05
N MET A 89 -8.17 -3.95 -7.34
CA MET A 89 -6.88 -4.55 -7.69
C MET A 89 -6.92 -6.07 -7.89
N LYS A 90 -7.96 -6.76 -7.37
CA LYS A 90 -8.12 -8.22 -7.52
C LYS A 90 -8.62 -8.65 -8.90
N ASN A 91 -9.27 -7.78 -9.65
CA ASN A 91 -9.95 -8.19 -10.88
C ASN A 91 -9.96 -7.14 -12.01
N ILE A 92 -9.11 -6.13 -11.92
CA ILE A 92 -8.97 -5.13 -13.00
C ILE A 92 -8.50 -5.77 -14.31
N ASP A 93 -8.96 -5.27 -15.45
CA ASP A 93 -8.52 -5.70 -16.78
C ASP A 93 -8.19 -4.49 -17.66
N LEU A 94 -6.89 -4.12 -17.67
CA LEU A 94 -6.40 -2.88 -18.30
C LEU A 94 -6.04 -3.01 -19.78
N LYS A 95 -6.15 -4.18 -20.39
CA LYS A 95 -5.75 -4.44 -21.81
C LYS A 95 -4.32 -3.98 -22.16
N LYS A 96 -3.48 -3.71 -21.15
CA LYS A 96 -2.11 -3.24 -21.26
C LYS A 96 -1.23 -4.06 -20.32
N LYS A 97 0.02 -4.28 -20.70
CA LYS A 97 1.04 -4.89 -19.84
C LYS A 97 2.05 -3.85 -19.42
N TYR A 98 2.73 -4.12 -18.29
CA TYR A 98 3.59 -3.18 -17.61
C TYR A 98 4.95 -3.80 -17.33
N ASN A 99 6.02 -3.01 -17.45
CA ASN A 99 7.38 -3.42 -17.10
C ASN A 99 7.58 -3.43 -15.59
N PHE A 100 6.92 -2.51 -14.90
CA PHE A 100 6.98 -2.42 -13.44
C PHE A 100 5.57 -2.35 -12.88
N ILE A 101 5.24 -3.28 -11.98
CA ILE A 101 4.01 -3.24 -11.18
C ILE A 101 4.42 -3.19 -9.72
N PHE A 102 3.77 -2.35 -8.94
CA PHE A 102 4.03 -2.32 -7.51
C PHE A 102 2.77 -2.08 -6.66
N ILE A 103 2.85 -2.52 -5.41
CA ILE A 103 1.92 -2.21 -4.35
C ILE A 103 2.73 -1.83 -3.11
N GLY A 104 2.51 -0.63 -2.60
CA GLY A 104 3.28 -0.07 -1.49
C GLY A 104 2.46 0.19 -0.24
N PHE A 105 3.19 0.59 0.81
CA PHE A 105 2.63 1.08 2.06
C PHE A 105 1.55 0.18 2.67
N ASN A 106 1.83 -1.12 2.74
CA ASN A 106 0.95 -2.12 3.38
C ASN A 106 -0.44 -2.29 2.72
N SER A 107 -0.71 -1.69 1.56
CA SER A 107 -2.01 -1.75 0.91
C SER A 107 -2.46 -3.19 0.63
N ILE A 108 -1.52 -4.11 0.41
CA ILE A 108 -1.80 -5.54 0.23
C ILE A 108 -2.51 -6.17 1.45
N CYS A 109 -2.32 -5.62 2.65
CA CYS A 109 -2.96 -6.11 3.88
C CYS A 109 -4.47 -5.88 3.92
N HIS A 110 -5.05 -5.08 3.03
CA HIS A 110 -6.50 -4.96 2.84
C HIS A 110 -7.12 -6.14 2.09
N LEU A 111 -6.31 -7.05 1.56
CA LEU A 111 -6.76 -8.36 1.04
C LEU A 111 -6.88 -9.34 2.21
N LEU A 112 -8.08 -9.45 2.77
CA LEU A 112 -8.31 -10.11 4.06
C LEU A 112 -8.22 -11.63 4.04
N THR A 113 -8.07 -12.25 2.84
CA THR A 113 -7.98 -13.71 2.71
C THR A 113 -6.87 -14.13 1.76
N ASN A 114 -6.31 -15.33 1.97
CA ASN A 114 -5.38 -15.94 1.01
C ASN A 114 -6.00 -16.09 -0.38
N SER A 115 -7.31 -16.34 -0.48
CA SER A 115 -8.03 -16.38 -1.75
C SER A 115 -8.00 -15.04 -2.48
N ASP A 116 -8.14 -13.94 -1.75
CA ASP A 116 -8.06 -12.60 -2.35
C ASP A 116 -6.62 -12.25 -2.76
N LEU A 117 -5.62 -12.65 -1.97
CA LEU A 117 -4.21 -12.54 -2.36
C LEU A 117 -3.92 -13.30 -3.65
N LEU A 118 -4.38 -14.54 -3.78
CA LEU A 118 -4.21 -15.33 -5.01
C LEU A 118 -4.90 -14.70 -6.22
N LYS A 119 -6.10 -14.12 -6.06
CA LYS A 119 -6.78 -13.37 -7.15
C LYS A 119 -5.96 -12.15 -7.56
N PHE A 120 -5.46 -11.40 -6.58
CA PHE A 120 -4.61 -10.24 -6.80
C PHE A 120 -3.31 -10.62 -7.53
N PHE A 121 -2.59 -11.63 -7.06
CA PHE A 121 -1.36 -12.09 -7.72
C PHE A 121 -1.61 -12.58 -9.15
N LYS A 122 -2.69 -13.30 -9.40
CA LYS A 122 -3.09 -13.68 -10.78
C LYS A 122 -3.41 -12.46 -11.63
N CYS A 123 -4.04 -11.45 -11.06
CA CYS A 123 -4.31 -10.19 -11.74
C CYS A 123 -3.00 -9.48 -12.11
N VAL A 124 -2.05 -9.36 -11.17
CA VAL A 124 -0.72 -8.79 -11.43
C VAL A 124 0.03 -9.59 -12.50
N TYR A 125 0.06 -10.92 -12.37
CA TYR A 125 0.74 -11.81 -13.33
C TYR A 125 0.24 -11.61 -14.76
N LYS A 126 -1.07 -11.44 -14.93
CA LYS A 126 -1.70 -11.17 -16.23
C LYS A 126 -1.20 -9.86 -16.84
N HIS A 127 -1.00 -8.82 -16.02
CA HIS A 127 -0.63 -7.47 -16.45
C HIS A 127 0.88 -7.23 -16.52
N LEU A 128 1.70 -8.09 -15.90
CA LEU A 128 3.16 -7.97 -15.94
C LEU A 128 3.68 -8.42 -17.31
N MET A 129 4.65 -7.71 -17.86
CA MET A 129 5.40 -8.15 -19.06
C MET A 129 6.35 -9.30 -18.70
N ASP A 130 6.73 -10.08 -19.70
CA ASP A 130 7.79 -11.08 -19.55
C ASP A 130 9.11 -10.31 -19.29
N GLY A 131 9.81 -10.69 -18.21
CA GLY A 131 10.98 -9.94 -17.71
C GLY A 131 10.64 -8.66 -16.94
N GLY A 132 9.36 -8.33 -16.76
CA GLY A 132 8.93 -7.22 -15.92
C GLY A 132 9.10 -7.52 -14.44
N LEU A 133 9.13 -6.48 -13.61
CA LEU A 133 9.33 -6.55 -12.17
C LEU A 133 8.04 -6.26 -11.41
N PHE A 134 7.70 -7.10 -10.44
CA PHE A 134 6.64 -6.87 -9.46
C PHE A 134 7.22 -6.61 -8.08
N LEU A 135 6.92 -5.45 -7.49
CA LEU A 135 7.37 -5.05 -6.17
C LEU A 135 6.20 -5.06 -5.18
N ILE A 136 6.43 -5.67 -4.02
CA ILE A 136 5.52 -5.63 -2.87
C ILE A 136 6.27 -5.03 -1.69
N ASP A 137 5.66 -4.05 -1.03
CA ASP A 137 6.16 -3.42 0.19
C ASP A 137 5.12 -3.53 1.31
N THR A 138 5.47 -4.29 2.36
CA THR A 138 4.62 -4.44 3.55
C THR A 138 5.44 -4.73 4.79
N PHE A 139 4.84 -4.49 5.97
CA PHE A 139 5.50 -4.80 7.25
C PHE A 139 5.54 -6.31 7.51
N VAL A 140 6.43 -6.71 8.42
CA VAL A 140 6.43 -8.05 9.04
C VAL A 140 5.51 -8.02 10.27
N PRO A 141 4.49 -8.92 10.37
CA PRO A 141 3.63 -8.96 11.53
C PRO A 141 4.42 -9.18 12.83
N ASN A 142 4.28 -8.25 13.78
CA ASN A 142 5.00 -8.30 15.04
C ASN A 142 4.09 -8.83 16.18
N PRO A 143 4.40 -9.99 16.78
CA PRO A 143 3.59 -10.56 17.86
C PRO A 143 3.42 -9.64 19.07
N ILE A 144 4.45 -8.86 19.43
CA ILE A 144 4.37 -7.91 20.55
C ILE A 144 3.28 -6.88 20.30
N PHE A 145 3.17 -6.39 19.07
CA PHE A 145 2.12 -5.45 18.67
C PHE A 145 0.75 -6.12 18.61
N LEU A 146 0.66 -7.32 18.05
CA LEU A 146 -0.61 -8.02 17.84
C LEU A 146 -1.28 -8.49 19.14
N TYR A 147 -0.49 -8.97 20.11
CA TYR A 147 -0.98 -9.50 21.39
C TYR A 147 -0.87 -8.50 22.55
N ARG A 148 -0.65 -7.24 22.28
CA ARG A 148 -0.61 -6.21 23.32
C ARG A 148 -1.93 -6.10 24.09
N PRO A 149 -1.91 -5.61 25.35
CA PRO A 149 -3.14 -5.41 26.14
C PRO A 149 -4.17 -4.53 25.41
N LYS A 150 -5.46 -4.84 25.58
CA LYS A 150 -6.58 -4.07 25.00
C LYS A 150 -6.75 -2.72 25.70
N LYS A 151 -5.81 -1.82 25.50
CA LYS A 151 -5.84 -0.44 25.96
C LYS A 151 -5.50 0.50 24.81
N LYS A 152 -5.96 1.75 24.89
CA LYS A 152 -5.57 2.78 23.93
C LYS A 152 -4.06 2.94 23.96
N THR A 153 -3.42 2.84 22.81
CA THR A 153 -1.98 3.01 22.61
C THR A 153 -1.79 4.10 21.56
N PHE A 154 -0.91 5.05 21.84
CA PHE A 154 -0.55 6.10 20.89
C PHE A 154 -0.04 5.49 19.57
N VAL A 155 -0.49 6.04 18.45
CA VAL A 155 -0.07 5.66 17.08
C VAL A 155 0.68 6.81 16.43
N MET A 156 0.05 7.98 16.37
CA MET A 156 0.60 9.16 15.70
C MET A 156 -0.09 10.43 16.19
N ASP A 157 0.54 11.55 15.89
CA ASP A 157 -0.07 12.88 15.96
C ASP A 157 0.20 13.64 14.64
N PHE A 158 -0.73 14.50 14.26
CA PHE A 158 -0.64 15.31 13.06
C PHE A 158 -1.58 16.51 13.16
N PHE A 159 -1.50 17.44 12.19
CA PHE A 159 -2.46 18.54 12.08
C PHE A 159 -3.53 18.19 11.05
N LEU A 160 -4.79 18.34 11.44
CA LEU A 160 -5.92 18.24 10.52
C LEU A 160 -5.81 19.31 9.40
N PRO A 161 -6.50 19.14 8.26
CA PRO A 161 -6.49 20.13 7.18
C PRO A 161 -6.91 21.55 7.59
N ASN A 162 -7.68 21.68 8.68
CA ASN A 162 -8.07 22.96 9.26
C ASN A 162 -7.04 23.55 10.24
N GLY A 163 -5.89 22.87 10.45
CA GLY A 163 -4.83 23.29 11.36
C GLY A 163 -5.02 22.87 12.82
N GLU A 164 -6.09 22.16 13.17
CA GLU A 164 -6.31 21.61 14.51
C GLU A 164 -5.35 20.44 14.79
N PRO A 165 -4.66 20.40 15.97
CA PRO A 165 -3.87 19.23 16.32
C PRO A 165 -4.77 18.02 16.58
N CYS A 166 -4.33 16.86 16.14
CA CYS A 166 -5.03 15.60 16.29
C CYS A 166 -4.08 14.51 16.78
N ILE A 167 -4.46 13.78 17.82
CA ILE A 167 -3.76 12.60 18.31
C ILE A 167 -4.58 11.37 17.95
N VAL A 168 -3.92 10.35 17.44
CA VAL A 168 -4.54 9.05 17.13
C VAL A 168 -4.04 8.01 18.11
N ASN A 169 -4.98 7.42 18.82
CA ASN A 169 -4.77 6.23 19.64
C ASN A 169 -5.45 5.02 19.02
N GLU A 170 -4.93 3.83 19.28
CA GLU A 170 -5.41 2.58 18.71
C GLU A 170 -5.75 1.56 19.78
N ILE A 171 -6.81 0.81 19.53
CA ILE A 171 -7.06 -0.52 20.13
C ILE A 171 -7.11 -1.51 18.98
N ASN A 172 -6.39 -2.62 19.11
CA ASN A 172 -6.45 -3.72 18.17
C ASN A 172 -6.96 -5.00 18.81
N LYS A 173 -7.52 -5.89 17.97
CA LYS A 173 -7.92 -7.25 18.33
C LYS A 173 -7.48 -8.18 17.20
N TYR A 174 -6.43 -8.94 17.46
CA TYR A 174 -5.93 -9.93 16.51
C TYR A 174 -6.67 -11.27 16.67
N ASP A 175 -7.12 -11.82 15.54
CA ASP A 175 -7.61 -13.19 15.43
C ASP A 175 -6.54 -14.06 14.75
N SER A 176 -5.87 -14.91 15.53
CA SER A 176 -4.79 -15.76 15.03
C SER A 176 -5.26 -16.89 14.10
N LYS A 177 -6.56 -17.23 14.07
CA LYS A 177 -7.09 -18.26 13.17
C LYS A 177 -7.28 -17.73 11.76
N THR A 178 -7.78 -16.52 11.64
CA THR A 178 -7.98 -15.83 10.36
C THR A 178 -6.80 -14.97 9.97
N GLN A 179 -5.88 -14.71 10.89
CA GLN A 179 -4.76 -13.76 10.75
C GLN A 179 -5.23 -12.32 10.48
N ILE A 180 -6.44 -11.96 10.93
CA ILE A 180 -6.99 -10.61 10.79
C ILE A 180 -6.75 -9.82 12.06
N ASN A 181 -6.20 -8.62 11.92
CA ASN A 181 -6.13 -7.63 12.98
C ASN A 181 -7.26 -6.62 12.78
N HIS A 182 -8.23 -6.64 13.69
CA HIS A 182 -9.32 -5.67 13.75
C HIS A 182 -8.83 -4.44 14.49
N ILE A 183 -8.75 -3.31 13.80
CA ILE A 183 -8.14 -2.07 14.29
C ILE A 183 -9.22 -1.02 14.49
N LYS A 184 -9.13 -0.33 15.61
CA LYS A 184 -9.96 0.83 15.91
C LYS A 184 -9.08 2.00 16.30
N TRP A 185 -9.08 3.02 15.47
CA TRP A 185 -8.46 4.30 15.75
C TRP A 185 -9.43 5.23 16.45
N TYR A 186 -8.92 5.96 17.42
CA TYR A 186 -9.59 7.00 18.17
C TYR A 186 -8.86 8.31 17.90
N PHE A 187 -9.57 9.28 17.34
CA PHE A 187 -9.03 10.60 17.05
C PHE A 187 -9.39 11.53 18.20
N GLU A 188 -8.40 12.15 18.80
CA GLU A 188 -8.58 13.19 19.80
C GLU A 188 -8.65 14.54 19.07
N SER A 189 -9.83 14.87 18.55
CA SER A 189 -10.12 16.11 17.83
C SER A 189 -11.58 16.52 18.04
N SER A 190 -11.92 17.77 17.67
CA SER A 190 -13.29 18.29 17.78
C SER A 190 -14.27 17.72 16.74
N THR A 191 -13.75 17.12 15.64
CA THR A 191 -14.57 16.79 14.45
C THR A 191 -14.61 15.30 14.13
N ILE A 192 -13.63 14.52 14.60
CA ILE A 192 -13.46 13.11 14.25
C ILE A 192 -13.40 12.28 15.54
N ASP A 193 -14.21 11.21 15.61
CA ASP A 193 -14.26 10.35 16.79
C ASP A 193 -13.44 9.06 16.60
N GLU A 194 -13.84 8.24 15.62
CA GLU A 194 -13.28 6.89 15.47
C GLU A 194 -13.33 6.40 14.03
N PHE A 195 -12.39 5.51 13.69
CA PHE A 195 -12.33 4.79 12.44
C PHE A 195 -12.02 3.31 12.69
N LEU A 196 -12.73 2.41 12.01
CA LEU A 196 -12.51 0.97 12.09
C LEU A 196 -12.06 0.43 10.75
N PHE A 197 -11.05 -0.43 10.78
CA PHE A 197 -10.59 -1.15 9.60
C PHE A 197 -9.91 -2.47 9.98
N ASP A 198 -9.84 -3.37 9.02
CA ASP A 198 -9.23 -4.67 9.17
C ASP A 198 -7.97 -4.77 8.32
N MET A 199 -6.95 -5.46 8.83
CA MET A 199 -5.73 -5.77 8.09
C MET A 199 -5.38 -7.26 8.23
N HIS A 200 -5.06 -7.89 7.12
CA HIS A 200 -4.51 -9.24 7.10
C HIS A 200 -3.04 -9.20 7.51
N MET A 201 -2.68 -9.96 8.52
CA MET A 201 -1.32 -10.11 9.00
C MET A 201 -0.61 -11.16 8.14
N ILE A 202 -0.01 -10.74 7.03
CA ILE A 202 0.60 -11.62 6.05
C ILE A 202 2.03 -11.92 6.49
N TYR A 203 2.26 -13.12 7.04
CA TYR A 203 3.59 -13.56 7.43
C TYR A 203 4.47 -13.89 6.22
N PRO A 204 5.80 -13.73 6.33
CA PRO A 204 6.73 -13.97 5.21
C PRO A 204 6.57 -15.33 4.55
N ASP A 205 6.43 -16.42 5.32
CA ASP A 205 6.25 -17.77 4.78
C ASP A 205 4.94 -17.91 3.99
N THR A 206 3.89 -17.21 4.40
CA THR A 206 2.61 -17.17 3.67
C THR A 206 2.77 -16.41 2.37
N MET A 207 3.44 -15.27 2.38
CA MET A 207 3.72 -14.45 1.20
C MET A 207 4.56 -15.24 0.18
N ASP A 208 5.68 -15.83 0.63
CA ASP A 208 6.57 -16.63 -0.20
C ASP A 208 5.81 -17.78 -0.89
N ARG A 209 5.00 -18.51 -0.14
CA ARG A 209 4.20 -19.61 -0.66
C ARG A 209 3.18 -19.14 -1.70
N LEU A 210 2.42 -18.09 -1.42
CA LEU A 210 1.36 -17.61 -2.32
C LEU A 210 1.92 -16.99 -3.60
N LEU A 211 3.06 -16.32 -3.54
CA LEU A 211 3.78 -15.82 -4.72
C LEU A 211 4.21 -16.99 -5.63
N ASN A 212 4.86 -18.01 -5.05
CA ASN A 212 5.26 -19.21 -5.79
C ASN A 212 4.07 -19.96 -6.40
N GLU A 213 2.97 -20.16 -5.65
CA GLU A 213 1.73 -20.76 -6.14
C GLU A 213 1.11 -19.97 -7.31
N SER A 214 1.36 -18.67 -7.36
CA SER A 214 0.86 -17.76 -8.41
C SER A 214 1.79 -17.69 -9.63
N GLY A 215 2.92 -18.40 -9.61
CA GLY A 215 3.89 -18.47 -10.70
C GLY A 215 4.99 -17.41 -10.67
N PHE A 216 5.07 -16.62 -9.61
CA PHE A 216 6.17 -15.66 -9.44
C PHE A 216 7.45 -16.33 -8.93
N MET A 217 8.57 -15.86 -9.44
CA MET A 217 9.90 -16.15 -8.91
C MET A 217 10.32 -14.95 -8.03
N ILE A 218 10.64 -15.20 -6.78
CA ILE A 218 11.17 -14.19 -5.85
C ILE A 218 12.67 -14.04 -6.16
N ASN A 219 13.03 -12.91 -6.77
CA ASN A 219 14.42 -12.62 -7.13
C ASN A 219 15.19 -12.06 -5.93
N GLU A 220 14.55 -11.12 -5.22
CA GLU A 220 15.15 -10.47 -4.07
C GLU A 220 14.11 -10.21 -2.98
N LYS A 221 14.57 -10.22 -1.74
CA LYS A 221 13.76 -9.93 -0.55
C LYS A 221 14.58 -9.08 0.40
N TYR A 222 14.10 -7.86 0.65
CA TYR A 222 14.77 -6.91 1.53
C TYR A 222 14.01 -6.69 2.84
N GLY A 223 14.74 -6.33 3.89
CA GLY A 223 14.22 -5.98 5.20
C GLY A 223 13.97 -4.49 5.39
N ASP A 224 14.52 -3.64 4.51
CA ASP A 224 14.35 -2.19 4.52
C ASP A 224 14.63 -1.60 3.11
N TYR A 225 14.33 -0.31 2.92
CA TYR A 225 14.49 0.43 1.66
C TYR A 225 15.96 0.73 1.30
N ASP A 226 16.90 0.51 2.21
CA ASP A 226 18.35 0.56 1.94
C ASP A 226 18.89 -0.71 1.26
N LYS A 227 18.00 -1.64 0.89
CA LYS A 227 18.31 -2.96 0.32
C LYS A 227 19.01 -3.91 1.30
N SER A 228 18.92 -3.67 2.60
CA SER A 228 19.39 -4.63 3.61
C SER A 228 18.68 -5.98 3.42
N PRO A 229 19.40 -7.12 3.40
CA PRO A 229 18.79 -8.43 3.22
C PRO A 229 17.71 -8.72 4.28
N PHE A 230 16.63 -9.35 3.86
CA PHE A 230 15.59 -9.78 4.78
C PHE A 230 16.12 -10.80 5.81
N SER A 231 15.76 -10.60 7.07
CA SER A 231 16.10 -11.49 8.19
C SER A 231 14.91 -11.63 9.15
N SER A 232 15.05 -12.48 10.18
CA SER A 232 14.06 -12.63 11.26
C SER A 232 13.81 -11.34 12.06
N GLU A 233 14.76 -10.42 12.05
CA GLU A 233 14.72 -9.14 12.77
C GLU A 233 14.14 -7.99 11.91
N SER A 234 13.86 -8.25 10.64
CA SER A 234 13.36 -7.23 9.72
C SER A 234 11.96 -6.77 10.10
N HIS A 235 11.72 -5.46 10.02
CA HIS A 235 10.40 -4.87 10.23
C HIS A 235 9.57 -4.78 8.95
N LEU A 236 10.23 -4.78 7.80
CA LEU A 236 9.62 -4.80 6.47
C LEU A 236 9.93 -6.11 5.76
N GLN A 237 9.07 -6.46 4.83
CA GLN A 237 9.27 -7.51 3.84
C GLN A 237 8.98 -6.90 2.47
N ILE A 238 10.05 -6.58 1.75
CA ILE A 238 10.00 -5.97 0.42
C ILE A 238 10.41 -7.03 -0.59
N TYR A 239 9.52 -7.36 -1.50
CA TYR A 239 9.73 -8.40 -2.50
C TYR A 239 9.94 -7.79 -3.87
N LEU A 240 10.90 -8.33 -4.61
CA LEU A 240 11.13 -8.07 -6.03
C LEU A 240 10.96 -9.41 -6.76
N CYS A 241 9.91 -9.50 -7.57
CA CYS A 241 9.49 -10.75 -8.21
C CYS A 241 9.43 -10.59 -9.74
N THR A 242 9.71 -11.66 -10.45
CA THR A 242 9.48 -11.79 -11.90
C THR A 242 8.55 -12.97 -12.19
N LYS A 243 8.04 -13.05 -13.41
CA LYS A 243 7.27 -14.22 -13.86
C LYS A 243 8.08 -15.09 -14.82
#